data_b4f8229f14a4d07420e5fdaa7cfb7dbf
#
_entry.id   b4f8229f14a4d07420e5fdaa7cfb7dbf
#
_cell.length_a   1.000
_cell.length_b   1.000
_cell.length_c   1.000
_cell.angle_alpha   90.00
_cell.angle_beta   90.00
_cell.angle_gamma   90.00
#
_symmetry.space_group_name_H-M   'P 1'
#
loop_
_entity.id
_entity.type
_entity.pdbx_description
1 polymer ?
#
loop_
_entity_poly.entity_id
_entity_poly.type
_entity_poly.pdbx_seq_one_letter_code
_entity_poly.pdbx_strand_id
1 'polypeptide(L)'
;CALPILSNVLKETGTSLFLANQISGMVAHMGIFIIILVIATFVVFLTEFASNTASAALLIPVFASVAEAFGMSPVILSVLIAIAASCAFMLPVATPPNAIVFATGHIKQQEMMRAGLFLNVACIVVLTGFSMLFWV
;
A
#
# COMPACT_ATOMS: atom_id res chain seq x y z
N CYS A 1 15.97 -6.48 10.42
CA CYS A 1 16.94 -5.36 10.59
C CYS A 1 17.35 -4.69 9.26
N ALA A 2 17.21 -5.32 8.10
CA ALA A 2 17.61 -4.72 6.81
C ALA A 2 16.66 -3.61 6.30
N LEU A 3 15.35 -3.73 6.57
CA LEU A 3 14.34 -2.80 6.06
C LEU A 3 14.46 -1.36 6.58
N PRO A 4 14.69 -1.12 7.88
CA PRO A 4 14.92 0.23 8.38
C PRO A 4 16.21 0.85 7.82
N ILE A 5 17.24 0.03 7.58
CA ILE A 5 18.49 0.48 6.96
C ILE A 5 18.23 0.90 5.51
N LEU A 6 17.51 0.09 4.75
CA LEU A 6 17.13 0.43 3.37
C LEU A 6 16.31 1.72 3.29
N SER A 7 15.34 1.89 4.20
CA SER A 7 14.53 3.10 4.31
C SER A 7 15.40 4.35 4.57
N ASN A 8 16.37 4.26 5.49
CA ASN A 8 17.29 5.36 5.77
C ASN A 8 18.20 5.65 4.57
N VAL A 9 18.76 4.62 3.94
CA VAL A 9 19.59 4.78 2.74
C VAL A 9 18.80 5.46 1.61
N LEU A 10 17.55 5.09 1.37
CA LEU A 10 16.70 5.73 0.37
C LEU A 10 16.48 7.23 0.65
N LYS A 11 16.38 7.62 1.93
CA LYS A 11 16.28 9.03 2.31
C LYS A 11 17.60 9.76 2.15
N GLU A 12 18.69 9.21 2.67
CA GLU A 12 20.01 9.84 2.66
C GLU A 12 20.60 9.98 1.24
N THR A 13 20.33 9.01 0.37
CA THR A 13 20.77 9.06 -1.04
C THR A 13 19.93 9.97 -1.92
N GLY A 14 18.83 10.55 -1.39
CA GLY A 14 17.89 11.36 -2.17
C GLY A 14 17.04 10.53 -3.15
N THR A 15 17.14 9.21 -3.13
CA THR A 15 16.38 8.33 -4.02
C THR A 15 14.87 8.46 -3.79
N SER A 16 14.45 8.61 -2.53
CA SER A 16 13.03 8.88 -2.20
C SER A 16 12.53 10.17 -2.85
N LEU A 17 13.35 11.22 -2.81
CA LEU A 17 13.00 12.51 -3.41
C LEU A 17 12.97 12.43 -4.95
N PHE A 18 13.90 11.71 -5.56
CA PHE A 18 13.92 11.47 -7.00
C PHE A 18 12.66 10.72 -7.46
N LEU A 19 12.31 9.63 -6.77
CA LEU A 19 11.09 8.86 -7.05
C LEU A 19 9.83 9.71 -6.81
N ALA A 20 9.80 10.50 -5.74
CA ALA A 20 8.70 11.41 -5.44
C ALA A 20 8.51 12.43 -6.57
N ASN A 21 9.57 13.04 -7.08
CA ASN A 21 9.50 14.00 -8.19
C ASN A 21 9.02 13.33 -9.49
N GLN A 22 9.46 12.11 -9.74
CA GLN A 22 9.02 11.36 -10.94
C GLN A 22 7.52 11.01 -10.86
N ILE A 23 7.07 10.53 -9.70
CA ILE A 23 5.65 10.22 -9.45
C ILE A 23 4.82 11.50 -9.48
N SER A 24 5.26 12.58 -8.82
CA SER A 24 4.53 13.84 -8.80
C SER A 24 4.34 14.43 -10.20
N GLY A 25 5.34 14.32 -11.06
CA GLY A 25 5.23 14.74 -12.46
C GLY A 25 4.17 13.96 -13.25
N MET A 26 4.01 12.68 -12.96
CA MET A 26 3.00 11.83 -13.62
C MET A 26 1.57 12.10 -13.12
N VAL A 27 1.41 12.46 -11.85
CA VAL A 27 0.08 12.61 -11.21
C VAL A 27 -0.32 14.07 -10.96
N ALA A 28 0.51 15.04 -11.33
CA ALA A 28 0.27 16.48 -11.11
C ALA A 28 -1.06 17.00 -11.70
N HIS A 29 -1.59 16.34 -12.71
CA HIS A 29 -2.87 16.68 -13.35
C HIS A 29 -4.05 15.81 -12.86
N MET A 30 -3.81 14.86 -11.96
CA MET A 30 -4.85 13.97 -11.43
C MET A 30 -5.41 14.55 -10.13
N GLY A 31 -6.72 14.49 -9.96
CA GLY A 31 -7.35 14.87 -8.69
C GLY A 31 -6.85 13.98 -7.55
N ILE A 32 -6.77 14.53 -6.35
CA ILE A 32 -6.27 13.85 -5.15
C ILE A 32 -6.98 12.51 -4.88
N PHE A 33 -8.26 12.40 -5.23
CA PHE A 33 -9.04 11.16 -5.15
C PHE A 33 -8.40 10.03 -5.99
N ILE A 34 -8.01 10.35 -7.23
CA ILE A 34 -7.40 9.37 -8.13
C ILE A 34 -6.03 8.95 -7.62
N ILE A 35 -5.26 9.89 -7.08
CA ILE A 35 -3.94 9.62 -6.50
C ILE A 35 -4.07 8.62 -5.34
N ILE A 36 -4.96 8.89 -4.39
CA ILE A 36 -5.21 8.01 -3.24
C ILE A 36 -5.69 6.64 -3.70
N LEU A 37 -6.63 6.59 -4.64
CA LEU A 37 -7.18 5.34 -5.20
C LEU A 37 -6.09 4.49 -5.86
N VAL A 38 -5.23 5.10 -6.68
CA VAL A 38 -4.14 4.41 -7.37
C VAL A 38 -3.11 3.89 -6.37
N ILE A 39 -2.72 4.70 -5.38
CA ILE A 39 -1.77 4.29 -4.34
C ILE A 39 -2.35 3.14 -3.52
N ALA A 40 -3.59 3.25 -3.04
CA ALA A 40 -4.24 2.20 -2.27
C ALA A 40 -4.32 0.89 -3.07
N THR A 41 -4.75 0.97 -4.34
CA THR A 41 -4.83 -0.19 -5.24
C THR A 41 -3.46 -0.83 -5.43
N PHE A 42 -2.45 -0.03 -5.75
CA PHE A 42 -1.08 -0.53 -5.94
C PHE A 42 -0.54 -1.23 -4.70
N VAL A 43 -0.70 -0.63 -3.52
CA VAL A 43 -0.18 -1.20 -2.26
C VAL A 43 -0.91 -2.50 -1.89
N VAL A 44 -2.24 -2.53 -1.97
CA VAL A 44 -3.04 -3.72 -1.65
C VAL A 44 -2.65 -4.90 -2.55
N PHE A 45 -2.49 -4.69 -3.85
CA PHE A 45 -2.07 -5.78 -4.74
C PHE A 45 -0.60 -6.14 -4.62
N LEU A 46 0.29 -5.19 -4.34
CA LEU A 46 1.69 -5.47 -4.11
C LEU A 46 1.89 -6.37 -2.89
N THR A 47 1.16 -6.11 -1.79
CA THR A 47 1.31 -6.86 -0.54
C THR A 47 0.81 -8.29 -0.64
N GLU A 48 0.04 -8.66 -1.67
CA GLU A 48 -0.31 -10.07 -1.93
C GLU A 48 0.91 -10.94 -2.28
N PHE A 49 1.93 -10.34 -2.88
CA PHE A 49 3.15 -11.02 -3.32
C PHE A 49 4.35 -10.73 -2.42
N ALA A 50 4.29 -9.68 -1.63
CA ALA A 50 5.36 -9.22 -0.76
C ALA A 50 4.91 -9.19 0.70
N SER A 51 5.85 -9.26 1.62
CA SER A 51 5.56 -9.10 3.06
C SER A 51 4.92 -7.74 3.34
N ASN A 52 3.83 -7.72 4.10
CA ASN A 52 3.13 -6.49 4.52
C ASN A 52 4.10 -5.50 5.18
N THR A 53 4.93 -5.99 6.10
CA THR A 53 5.94 -5.18 6.79
C THR A 53 7.00 -4.65 5.83
N ALA A 54 7.44 -5.47 4.88
CA ALA A 54 8.43 -5.04 3.89
C ALA A 54 7.86 -3.99 2.95
N SER A 55 6.64 -4.18 2.48
CA SER A 55 5.93 -3.22 1.63
C SER A 55 5.73 -1.88 2.33
N ALA A 56 5.25 -1.88 3.57
CA ALA A 56 5.08 -0.67 4.37
C ALA A 56 6.41 0.04 4.61
N ALA A 57 7.45 -0.68 5.07
CA ALA A 57 8.74 -0.09 5.36
C ALA A 57 9.45 0.52 4.13
N LEU A 58 9.20 -0.03 2.95
CA LEU A 58 9.76 0.50 1.70
C LEU A 58 8.96 1.70 1.19
N LEU A 59 7.63 1.60 1.19
CA LEU A 59 6.76 2.57 0.52
C LEU A 59 6.47 3.82 1.37
N ILE A 60 6.36 3.68 2.69
CA ILE A 60 6.07 4.82 3.57
C ILE A 60 7.04 5.98 3.37
N PRO A 61 8.38 5.81 3.42
CA PRO A 61 9.29 6.94 3.24
C PRO A 61 9.24 7.56 1.84
N VAL A 62 8.97 6.76 0.80
CA VAL A 62 8.83 7.26 -0.57
C VAL A 62 7.58 8.12 -0.70
N PHE A 63 6.43 7.61 -0.28
CA PHE A 63 5.16 8.33 -0.42
C PHE A 63 4.98 9.44 0.62
N ALA A 64 5.69 9.42 1.76
CA ALA A 64 5.78 10.57 2.65
C ALA A 64 6.43 11.76 1.92
N SER A 65 7.52 11.52 1.18
CA SER A 65 8.16 12.56 0.36
C SER A 65 7.26 13.01 -0.80
N VAL A 66 6.45 12.12 -1.37
CA VAL A 66 5.44 12.49 -2.39
C VAL A 66 4.38 13.41 -1.77
N ALA A 67 3.88 13.09 -0.57
CA ALA A 67 2.90 13.92 0.12
C ALA A 67 3.43 15.34 0.36
N GLU A 68 4.68 15.46 0.82
CA GLU A 68 5.34 16.75 1.03
C GLU A 68 5.44 17.55 -0.29
N ALA A 69 5.76 16.90 -1.40
CA ALA A 69 5.84 17.53 -2.72
C ALA A 69 4.48 18.08 -3.20
N PHE A 70 3.37 17.49 -2.76
CA PHE A 70 2.01 17.98 -3.02
C PHE A 70 1.48 18.97 -1.95
N GLY A 71 2.29 19.33 -0.96
CA GLY A 71 1.89 20.19 0.15
C GLY A 71 0.91 19.55 1.11
N MET A 72 0.84 18.20 1.10
CA MET A 72 0.00 17.41 2.01
C MET A 72 0.81 16.94 3.24
N SER A 73 0.10 16.66 4.33
CA SER A 73 0.76 16.03 5.47
C SER A 73 1.28 14.63 5.10
N PRO A 74 2.58 14.34 5.33
CA PRO A 74 3.15 13.03 5.06
C PRO A 74 2.50 11.91 5.88
N VAL A 75 1.85 12.24 6.99
CA VAL A 75 1.12 11.29 7.85
C VAL A 75 -0.04 10.64 7.08
N ILE A 76 -0.74 11.38 6.23
CA ILE A 76 -1.90 10.90 5.47
C ILE A 76 -1.54 9.69 4.62
N LEU A 77 -0.55 9.86 3.73
CA LEU A 77 -0.11 8.75 2.86
C LEU A 77 0.58 7.64 3.63
N SER A 78 1.29 7.96 4.70
CA SER A 78 1.93 6.96 5.55
C SER A 78 0.91 6.03 6.22
N VAL A 79 -0.17 6.59 6.78
CA VAL A 79 -1.25 5.82 7.40
C VAL A 79 -2.02 5.02 6.35
N LEU A 80 -2.33 5.63 5.19
CA LEU A 80 -2.98 4.94 4.08
C LEU A 80 -2.18 3.69 3.68
N ILE A 81 -0.87 3.83 3.48
CA ILE A 81 0.01 2.74 3.07
C ILE A 81 0.11 1.67 4.16
N ALA A 82 0.24 2.06 5.43
CA ALA A 82 0.32 1.11 6.54
C ALA A 82 -0.93 0.22 6.64
N ILE A 83 -2.11 0.81 6.45
CA ILE A 83 -3.36 0.05 6.47
C ILE A 83 -3.52 -0.76 5.18
N ALA A 84 -3.27 -0.17 4.00
CA ALA A 84 -3.36 -0.85 2.72
C ALA A 84 -2.42 -2.06 2.64
N ALA A 85 -1.19 -1.93 3.16
CA ALA A 85 -0.22 -3.02 3.24
C ALA A 85 -0.68 -4.19 4.13
N SER A 86 -1.64 -3.96 5.00
CA SER A 86 -2.23 -5.03 5.84
C SER A 86 -3.42 -5.74 5.18
N CYS A 87 -3.92 -5.22 4.04
CA CYS A 87 -5.06 -5.76 3.30
C CYS A 87 -4.59 -6.76 2.23
N ALA A 88 -4.25 -7.98 2.64
CA ALA A 88 -3.79 -9.05 1.74
C ALA A 88 -4.59 -10.32 2.01
N PHE A 89 -5.63 -10.56 1.20
CA PHE A 89 -6.62 -11.61 1.46
C PHE A 89 -6.71 -12.66 0.35
N MET A 90 -6.02 -12.47 -0.81
CA MET A 90 -6.21 -13.35 -1.96
C MET A 90 -5.35 -14.59 -1.94
N LEU A 91 -4.08 -14.48 -1.53
CA LEU A 91 -3.12 -15.55 -1.67
C LEU A 91 -2.79 -16.22 -0.32
N PRO A 92 -2.63 -17.56 -0.30
CA PRO A 92 -2.20 -18.27 0.90
C PRO A 92 -0.86 -17.77 1.45
N VAL A 93 0.03 -17.37 0.57
CA VAL A 93 1.39 -16.90 0.91
C VAL A 93 1.42 -15.47 1.45
N ALA A 94 0.36 -14.69 1.23
CA ALA A 94 0.33 -13.27 1.58
C ALA A 94 0.40 -13.04 3.10
N THR A 95 -0.31 -13.85 3.88
CA THR A 95 -0.33 -13.73 5.35
C THR A 95 -0.35 -15.10 6.03
N PRO A 96 0.21 -15.22 7.28
CA PRO A 96 0.12 -16.46 8.04
C PRO A 96 -1.32 -16.98 8.26
N PRO A 97 -2.33 -16.15 8.57
CA PRO A 97 -3.72 -16.61 8.65
C PRO A 97 -4.22 -17.26 7.36
N ASN A 98 -3.91 -16.66 6.20
CA ASN A 98 -4.30 -17.21 4.89
C ASN A 98 -3.67 -18.60 4.68
N ALA A 99 -2.39 -18.74 5.01
CA ALA A 99 -1.68 -20.02 4.91
C ALA A 99 -2.31 -21.09 5.80
N ILE A 100 -2.66 -20.76 7.04
CA ILE A 100 -3.30 -21.68 7.99
C ILE A 100 -4.66 -22.13 7.46
N VAL A 101 -5.50 -21.21 7.02
CA VAL A 101 -6.82 -21.53 6.48
C VAL A 101 -6.72 -22.41 5.23
N PHE A 102 -5.80 -22.08 4.32
CA PHE A 102 -5.56 -22.87 3.12
C PHE A 102 -5.05 -24.27 3.44
N ALA A 103 -4.16 -24.41 4.43
CA ALA A 103 -3.60 -25.69 4.85
C ALA A 103 -4.62 -26.66 5.43
N THR A 104 -5.81 -26.21 5.85
CA THR A 104 -6.90 -27.09 6.30
C THR A 104 -7.44 -27.98 5.18
N GLY A 105 -7.18 -27.65 3.92
CA GLY A 105 -7.67 -28.37 2.74
C GLY A 105 -9.17 -28.22 2.44
N HIS A 106 -9.90 -27.43 3.26
CA HIS A 106 -11.33 -27.21 3.09
C HIS A 106 -11.67 -26.12 2.05
N ILE A 107 -10.71 -25.26 1.72
CA ILE A 107 -10.89 -24.14 0.80
C ILE A 107 -9.96 -24.30 -0.39
N LYS A 108 -10.54 -24.22 -1.60
CA LYS A 108 -9.76 -24.21 -2.83
C LYS A 108 -9.11 -22.85 -3.05
N GLN A 109 -7.92 -22.84 -3.63
CA GLN A 109 -7.21 -21.59 -3.94
C GLN A 109 -8.06 -20.59 -4.73
N GLN A 110 -8.86 -21.07 -5.70
CA GLN A 110 -9.74 -20.21 -6.49
C GLN A 110 -10.84 -19.54 -5.65
N GLU A 111 -11.36 -20.23 -4.64
CA GLU A 111 -12.37 -19.69 -3.74
C GLU A 111 -11.76 -18.61 -2.84
N MET A 112 -10.57 -18.88 -2.30
CA MET A 112 -9.81 -17.88 -1.53
C MET A 112 -9.51 -16.64 -2.37
N MET A 113 -9.02 -16.81 -3.60
CA MET A 113 -8.72 -15.68 -4.51
C MET A 113 -9.97 -14.84 -4.83
N ARG A 114 -11.11 -15.46 -5.07
CA ARG A 114 -12.37 -14.74 -5.36
C ARG A 114 -12.86 -13.95 -4.15
N ALA A 115 -12.90 -14.59 -2.98
CA ALA A 115 -13.30 -13.94 -1.74
C ALA A 115 -12.31 -12.82 -1.37
N GLY A 116 -11.01 -13.09 -1.48
CA GLY A 116 -9.95 -12.13 -1.22
C GLY A 116 -9.98 -10.93 -2.16
N LEU A 117 -10.23 -11.14 -3.46
CA LEU A 117 -10.39 -10.05 -4.41
C LEU A 117 -11.53 -9.11 -4.02
N PHE A 118 -12.68 -9.68 -3.63
CA PHE A 118 -13.81 -8.87 -3.15
C PHE A 118 -13.43 -8.05 -1.91
N LEU A 119 -12.74 -8.67 -0.95
CA LEU A 119 -12.27 -7.99 0.26
C LEU A 119 -11.24 -6.91 -0.06
N ASN A 120 -10.29 -7.17 -0.95
CA ASN A 120 -9.30 -6.19 -1.38
C ASN A 120 -9.97 -4.96 -2.02
N VAL A 121 -10.94 -5.18 -2.92
CA VAL A 121 -11.70 -4.08 -3.56
C VAL A 121 -12.49 -3.31 -2.50
N ALA A 122 -13.16 -3.99 -1.58
CA ALA A 122 -13.89 -3.34 -0.49
C ALA A 122 -12.95 -2.48 0.38
N CYS A 123 -11.77 -3.01 0.74
CA CYS A 123 -10.76 -2.25 1.49
C CYS A 123 -10.27 -1.02 0.71
N ILE A 124 -9.99 -1.14 -0.58
CA ILE A 124 -9.58 -0.01 -1.42
C ILE A 124 -10.65 1.09 -1.41
N VAL A 125 -11.92 0.73 -1.60
CA VAL A 125 -13.04 1.70 -1.60
C VAL A 125 -13.17 2.37 -0.23
N VAL A 126 -13.13 1.59 0.85
CA VAL A 126 -13.24 2.12 2.22
C VAL A 126 -12.07 3.04 2.55
N LEU A 127 -10.83 2.61 2.25
CA LEU A 127 -9.63 3.42 2.52
C LEU A 127 -9.64 4.73 1.73
N THR A 128 -9.99 4.67 0.45
CA THR A 128 -10.08 5.87 -0.40
C THR A 128 -11.18 6.80 0.10
N GLY A 129 -12.36 6.27 0.39
CA GLY A 129 -13.48 7.07 0.91
C GLY A 129 -13.19 7.70 2.28
N PHE A 130 -12.58 6.94 3.18
CA PHE A 130 -12.18 7.43 4.49
C PHE A 130 -11.11 8.53 4.37
N SER A 131 -10.12 8.33 3.50
CA SER A 131 -9.07 9.32 3.27
C SER A 131 -9.64 10.65 2.76
N MET A 132 -10.63 10.59 1.86
CA MET A 132 -11.29 11.78 1.33
C MET A 132 -12.14 12.49 2.40
N LEU A 133 -12.77 11.74 3.31
CA LEU A 133 -13.68 12.31 4.30
C LEU A 133 -12.94 12.97 5.47
N PHE A 134 -11.80 12.42 5.89
CA PHE A 134 -11.12 12.82 7.11
C PHE A 134 -9.78 13.51 6.91
N TRP A 135 -9.18 13.39 5.72
CA TRP A 135 -7.79 13.84 5.50
C TRP A 135 -7.64 14.81 4.32
N VAL A 136 -8.70 15.05 3.56
CA VAL A 136 -8.77 16.05 2.50
C VAL A 136 -9.88 17.05 2.80
#